data_8709dd25cd4187e1e245561e11298176
#
_entry.id   8709dd25cd4187e1e245561e11298176
#
_cell.length_a   1.000
_cell.length_b   1.000
_cell.length_c   1.000
_cell.angle_alpha   90.00
_cell.angle_beta   90.00
_cell.angle_gamma   90.00
#
_symmetry.space_group_name_H-M   'P 1'
#
loop_
_entity.id
_entity.type
_entity.pdbx_description
1 polymer ?
#
loop_
_entity_poly.entity_id
_entity_poly.type
_entity_poly.pdbx_seq_one_letter_code
_entity_poly.pdbx_strand_id
1 'polypeptide(L)'
;MEGRGFKVGDHGFSLSGDPDGSRDATEAEIRPLLERCRGLFKGFGSWRTERLKACFYTVTEDERFVVEKPGARGWVMSPCSGHGFKFGALMGLELARTIASGRDPAAHTRWAAGLEGDT
;
A
#
# COMPACT_ATOMS: atom_id res chain seq x y z
N MET A 1 -0.30 27.08 2.38
CA MET A 1 0.34 26.57 1.12
C MET A 1 -0.54 26.96 -0.05
N GLU A 2 -0.53 28.22 -0.38
CA GLU A 2 -1.29 28.73 -1.53
C GLU A 2 -0.66 28.19 -2.83
N GLY A 3 -1.51 27.74 -3.77
CA GLY A 3 -1.11 27.41 -5.13
C GLY A 3 -0.65 25.98 -5.41
N ARG A 4 -0.72 25.03 -4.46
CA ARG A 4 -0.23 23.65 -4.69
C ARG A 4 -1.30 22.61 -5.00
N GLY A 5 -2.56 22.96 -5.03
CA GLY A 5 -3.62 21.99 -5.24
C GLY A 5 -3.65 20.87 -4.19
N PHE A 6 -4.37 19.80 -4.46
CA PHE A 6 -4.34 18.59 -3.64
C PHE A 6 -4.18 17.34 -4.52
N LYS A 7 -3.71 16.26 -3.93
CA LYS A 7 -3.49 14.98 -4.58
C LYS A 7 -4.58 14.01 -4.18
N VAL A 8 -5.15 13.33 -5.16
CA VAL A 8 -6.08 12.22 -4.97
C VAL A 8 -5.47 10.98 -5.60
N GLY A 9 -5.61 9.84 -4.95
CA GLY A 9 -5.32 8.53 -5.50
C GLY A 9 -6.43 7.57 -5.14
N ASP A 10 -6.61 6.54 -5.93
CA ASP A 10 -7.44 5.41 -5.56
C ASP A 10 -6.58 4.21 -5.17
N HIS A 11 -7.22 3.16 -4.69
CA HIS A 11 -6.60 1.91 -4.27
C HIS A 11 -6.94 0.77 -5.24
N GLY A 12 -7.13 1.12 -6.51
CA GLY A 12 -7.40 0.15 -7.56
C GLY A 12 -6.09 -0.45 -8.10
N PHE A 13 -5.98 -1.77 -8.08
CA PHE A 13 -4.83 -2.48 -8.64
C PHE A 13 -5.14 -3.00 -10.03
N SER A 14 -4.22 -2.80 -10.98
CA SER A 14 -4.29 -3.47 -12.29
C SER A 14 -3.67 -4.86 -12.24
N LEU A 15 -2.74 -5.12 -11.31
CA LEU A 15 -1.89 -6.31 -11.20
C LEU A 15 -1.05 -6.62 -12.45
N SER A 16 -0.99 -5.69 -13.38
CA SER A 16 -0.31 -5.84 -14.68
C SER A 16 0.66 -4.71 -14.99
N GLY A 17 0.98 -3.88 -14.00
CA GLY A 17 1.89 -2.76 -14.18
C GLY A 17 3.34 -3.20 -14.29
N ASP A 18 4.08 -2.60 -15.22
CA ASP A 18 5.52 -2.75 -15.33
C ASP A 18 6.21 -1.61 -14.57
N PRO A 19 6.93 -1.89 -13.46
CA PRO A 19 7.58 -0.86 -12.64
C PRO A 19 8.73 -0.15 -13.39
N ASP A 20 9.28 -0.76 -14.44
CA ASP A 20 10.32 -0.19 -15.28
C ASP A 20 9.75 0.59 -16.49
N GLY A 21 8.44 0.49 -16.70
CA GLY A 21 7.74 1.20 -17.77
C GLY A 21 7.42 2.66 -17.46
N SER A 22 6.65 3.28 -18.35
CA SER A 22 6.15 4.65 -18.13
C SER A 22 5.25 4.73 -16.91
N ARG A 23 5.41 5.79 -16.16
CA ARG A 23 4.51 6.14 -15.04
C ARG A 23 3.39 7.10 -15.45
N ASP A 24 3.30 7.45 -16.71
CA ASP A 24 2.20 8.27 -17.19
C ASP A 24 0.94 7.41 -17.27
N ALA A 25 -0.10 7.85 -16.58
CA ALA A 25 -1.36 7.12 -16.55
C ALA A 25 -2.05 7.22 -17.90
N THR A 26 -2.59 6.12 -18.37
CA THR A 26 -3.38 6.05 -19.60
C THR A 26 -4.77 6.67 -19.41
N GLU A 27 -5.43 7.05 -20.49
CA GLU A 27 -6.80 7.57 -20.42
C GLU A 27 -7.78 6.57 -19.78
N ALA A 28 -7.58 5.28 -20.02
CA ALA A 28 -8.40 4.22 -19.43
C ALA A 28 -8.27 4.16 -17.90
N GLU A 29 -7.06 4.38 -17.37
CA GLU A 29 -6.80 4.44 -15.93
C GLU A 29 -7.29 5.74 -15.29
N ILE A 30 -7.19 6.84 -16.02
CA ILE A 30 -7.57 8.18 -15.56
C ILE A 30 -9.08 8.34 -15.40
N ARG A 31 -9.85 7.86 -16.37
CA ARG A 31 -11.29 8.10 -16.45
C ARG A 31 -12.06 7.68 -15.21
N PRO A 32 -11.92 6.45 -14.69
CA PRO A 32 -12.63 6.02 -13.48
C PRO A 32 -12.31 6.89 -12.25
N LEU A 33 -11.05 7.30 -12.11
CA LEU A 33 -10.62 8.17 -11.00
C LEU A 33 -11.28 9.55 -11.08
N LEU A 34 -11.30 10.16 -12.27
CA LEU A 34 -11.94 11.46 -12.47
C LEU A 34 -13.46 11.40 -12.27
N GLU A 35 -14.11 10.31 -12.67
CA GLU A 35 -15.55 10.08 -12.43
C GLU A 35 -15.87 9.98 -10.95
N ARG A 36 -15.08 9.23 -10.19
CA ARG A 36 -15.18 9.19 -8.71
C ARG A 36 -14.99 10.58 -8.10
N CYS A 37 -13.99 11.34 -8.55
CA CYS A 37 -13.78 12.71 -8.06
C CYS A 37 -14.96 13.62 -8.35
N ARG A 38 -15.62 13.51 -9.51
CA ARG A 38 -16.85 14.28 -9.81
C ARG A 38 -17.99 13.97 -8.86
N GLY A 39 -18.12 12.71 -8.44
CA GLY A 39 -19.13 12.30 -7.47
C GLY A 39 -18.83 12.75 -6.02
N LEU A 40 -17.56 12.91 -5.68
CA LEU A 40 -17.13 13.20 -4.31
C LEU A 40 -16.92 14.69 -4.04
N PHE A 41 -16.48 15.46 -5.02
CA PHE A 41 -16.07 16.85 -4.82
C PHE A 41 -16.98 17.82 -5.58
N LYS A 42 -17.66 18.68 -4.82
CA LYS A 42 -18.51 19.72 -5.39
C LYS A 42 -17.69 20.67 -6.27
N GLY A 43 -18.14 20.89 -7.48
CA GLY A 43 -17.48 21.80 -8.42
C GLY A 43 -16.24 21.23 -9.10
N PHE A 44 -15.96 19.93 -8.97
CA PHE A 44 -14.79 19.28 -9.57
C PHE A 44 -14.65 19.54 -11.08
N GLY A 45 -15.74 19.68 -11.81
CA GLY A 45 -15.72 19.94 -13.25
C GLY A 45 -15.06 21.27 -13.66
N SER A 46 -14.92 22.21 -12.71
CA SER A 46 -14.22 23.50 -12.93
C SER A 46 -12.75 23.45 -12.52
N TRP A 47 -12.28 22.34 -11.96
CA TRP A 47 -10.89 22.22 -11.49
C TRP A 47 -9.96 21.84 -12.63
N ARG A 48 -8.76 22.37 -12.59
CA ARG A 48 -7.70 21.98 -13.53
C ARG A 48 -6.97 20.75 -12.99
N THR A 49 -6.96 19.68 -13.77
CA THR A 49 -6.09 18.54 -13.51
C THR A 49 -4.69 18.86 -14.02
N GLU A 50 -3.69 18.81 -13.13
CA GLU A 50 -2.32 19.17 -13.50
C GLU A 50 -1.50 17.98 -13.97
N ARG A 51 -1.59 16.87 -13.26
CA ARG A 51 -0.76 15.70 -13.54
C ARG A 51 -1.40 14.43 -13.02
N LEU A 52 -1.33 13.38 -13.81
CA LEU A 52 -1.79 12.05 -13.47
C LEU A 52 -0.66 11.06 -13.67
N LYS A 53 -0.41 10.24 -12.65
CA LYS A 53 0.65 9.23 -12.68
C LYS A 53 0.18 7.94 -12.05
N ALA A 54 0.59 6.82 -12.66
CA ALA A 54 0.52 5.52 -12.04
C ALA A 54 1.55 5.41 -10.92
N CYS A 55 1.15 4.76 -9.82
CA CYS A 55 2.03 4.38 -8.73
C CYS A 55 2.11 2.85 -8.67
N PHE A 56 3.29 2.35 -8.38
CA PHE A 56 3.51 0.92 -8.20
C PHE A 56 3.78 0.63 -6.74
N TYR A 57 3.24 -0.46 -6.24
CA TYR A 57 3.56 -1.03 -4.95
C TYR A 57 3.39 -2.54 -4.98
N THR A 58 4.14 -3.21 -4.14
CA THR A 58 4.04 -4.66 -3.98
C THR A 58 2.72 -5.01 -3.33
N VAL A 59 1.98 -5.94 -3.92
CA VAL A 59 0.68 -6.40 -3.44
C VAL A 59 0.71 -7.93 -3.36
N THR A 60 0.24 -8.49 -2.26
CA THR A 60 -0.08 -9.91 -2.15
C THR A 60 -1.48 -10.16 -2.68
N GLU A 61 -1.81 -11.40 -3.05
CA GLU A 61 -3.13 -11.75 -3.58
C GLU A 61 -4.28 -11.39 -2.63
N ASP A 62 -4.04 -11.50 -1.32
CA ASP A 62 -4.99 -11.23 -0.25
C ASP A 62 -4.77 -9.86 0.44
N GLU A 63 -3.88 -9.04 -0.12
CA GLU A 63 -3.50 -7.70 0.39
C GLU A 63 -2.91 -7.70 1.81
N ARG A 64 -2.53 -8.86 2.35
CA ARG A 64 -1.96 -8.98 3.70
C ARG A 64 -0.49 -8.60 3.74
N PHE A 65 -0.04 -8.22 4.91
CA PHE A 65 1.38 -7.97 5.15
C PHE A 65 2.13 -9.28 5.30
N VAL A 66 3.32 -9.30 4.73
CA VAL A 66 4.24 -10.43 4.82
C VAL A 66 5.36 -10.10 5.78
N VAL A 67 5.47 -10.85 6.87
CA VAL A 67 6.64 -10.86 7.75
C VAL A 67 6.99 -12.30 8.04
N GLU A 68 8.13 -12.75 7.55
CA GLU A 68 8.51 -14.16 7.60
C GLU A 68 9.96 -14.34 8.00
N LYS A 69 10.24 -15.51 8.57
CA LYS A 69 11.60 -15.95 8.89
C LYS A 69 11.98 -17.14 8.01
N PRO A 70 12.46 -16.92 6.78
CA PRO A 70 12.74 -17.98 5.80
C PRO A 70 13.92 -18.87 6.20
N GLY A 71 14.65 -18.55 7.26
CA GLY A 71 15.79 -19.32 7.73
C GLY A 71 16.25 -18.91 9.12
N ALA A 72 17.36 -19.49 9.58
CA ALA A 72 17.83 -19.30 10.95
C ALA A 72 18.27 -17.86 11.27
N ARG A 73 18.74 -17.11 10.26
CA ARG A 73 19.45 -15.83 10.45
C ARG A 73 18.78 -14.61 9.83
N GLY A 74 17.69 -14.78 9.14
CA GLY A 74 17.09 -13.68 8.37
C GLY A 74 15.60 -13.55 8.59
N TRP A 75 15.12 -12.33 8.44
CA TRP A 75 13.70 -12.01 8.36
C TRP A 75 13.42 -11.23 7.08
N VAL A 76 12.28 -11.49 6.49
CA VAL A 76 11.71 -10.69 5.41
C VAL A 76 10.54 -9.92 5.98
N MET A 77 10.50 -8.61 5.74
CA MET A 77 9.39 -7.76 6.15
C MET A 77 8.90 -6.95 4.94
N SER A 78 7.72 -7.25 4.45
CA SER A 78 7.07 -6.55 3.35
C SER A 78 5.63 -6.14 3.72
N PRO A 79 5.45 -5.19 4.66
CA PRO A 79 4.15 -4.69 5.05
C PRO A 79 3.71 -3.58 4.07
N CYS A 80 3.43 -3.94 2.81
CA CYS A 80 3.14 -2.98 1.75
C CYS A 80 1.66 -2.99 1.33
N SER A 81 1.30 -3.75 0.33
CA SER A 81 -0.04 -3.83 -0.28
C SER A 81 -0.71 -2.46 -0.47
N GLY A 82 0.10 -1.44 -0.81
CA GLY A 82 -0.35 -0.06 -1.06
C GLY A 82 -0.79 0.75 0.16
N HIS A 83 -0.91 0.15 1.34
CA HIS A 83 -1.37 0.83 2.56
C HIS A 83 -0.45 0.67 3.77
N GLY A 84 0.70 0.01 3.62
CA GLY A 84 1.60 -0.35 4.72
C GLY A 84 2.39 0.81 5.32
N PHE A 85 2.59 1.92 4.63
CA PHE A 85 3.44 3.02 5.09
C PHE A 85 3.06 3.52 6.49
N LYS A 86 1.77 3.69 6.76
CA LYS A 86 1.26 4.14 8.08
C LYS A 86 1.52 3.15 9.22
N PHE A 87 1.79 1.89 8.91
CA PHE A 87 2.06 0.83 9.88
C PHE A 87 3.56 0.54 10.07
N GLY A 88 4.43 1.13 9.26
CA GLY A 88 5.85 0.80 9.23
C GLY A 88 6.55 0.88 10.60
N ALA A 89 6.25 1.90 11.40
CA ALA A 89 6.82 2.05 12.72
C ALA A 89 6.37 0.94 13.68
N LEU A 90 5.07 0.59 13.67
CA LEU A 90 4.52 -0.50 14.49
C LEU A 90 5.12 -1.85 14.07
N MET A 91 5.12 -2.14 12.78
CA MET A 91 5.65 -3.39 12.24
C MET A 91 7.13 -3.58 12.58
N GLY A 92 7.93 -2.53 12.44
CA GLY A 92 9.35 -2.56 12.81
C GLY A 92 9.58 -2.76 14.30
N LEU A 93 8.78 -2.10 15.15
CA LEU A 93 8.88 -2.24 16.60
C LEU A 93 8.52 -3.66 17.06
N GLU A 94 7.42 -4.22 16.56
CA GLU A 94 6.99 -5.57 16.94
C GLU A 94 7.95 -6.65 16.41
N LEU A 95 8.51 -6.48 15.21
CA LEU A 95 9.56 -7.37 14.73
C LEU A 95 10.80 -7.33 15.62
N ALA A 96 11.25 -6.13 16.01
CA ALA A 96 12.38 -5.98 16.91
C ALA A 96 12.14 -6.64 18.27
N ARG A 97 10.93 -6.49 18.84
CA ARG A 97 10.52 -7.14 20.08
C ARG A 97 10.51 -8.67 19.94
N THR A 98 9.99 -9.19 18.83
CA THR A 98 9.95 -10.62 18.55
C THR A 98 11.36 -11.22 18.49
N ILE A 99 12.27 -10.53 17.80
CA ILE A 99 13.68 -10.96 17.72
C ILE A 99 14.34 -10.94 19.11
N ALA A 100 14.19 -9.84 19.85
CA ALA A 100 14.83 -9.65 21.15
C ALA A 100 14.32 -10.61 22.23
N SER A 101 13.05 -10.94 22.21
CA SER A 101 12.42 -11.84 23.20
C SER A 101 12.44 -13.31 22.83
N GLY A 102 12.86 -13.66 21.61
CA GLY A 102 12.80 -15.04 21.10
C GLY A 102 11.39 -15.58 20.94
N ARG A 103 10.40 -14.71 20.72
CA ARG A 103 9.00 -15.14 20.46
C ARG A 103 8.92 -16.03 19.24
N ASP A 104 7.88 -16.86 19.19
CA ASP A 104 7.61 -17.74 18.06
C ASP A 104 7.47 -16.94 16.74
N PRO A 105 8.34 -17.20 15.75
CA PRO A 105 8.26 -16.53 14.45
C PRO A 105 6.92 -16.75 13.74
N ALA A 106 6.31 -17.94 13.85
CA ALA A 106 5.05 -18.25 13.21
C ALA A 106 3.88 -17.44 13.79
N ALA A 107 3.88 -17.20 15.10
CA ALA A 107 2.91 -16.32 15.75
C ALA A 107 3.05 -14.89 15.23
N HIS A 108 4.28 -14.39 15.09
CA HIS A 108 4.52 -13.06 14.56
C HIS A 108 4.08 -12.94 13.10
N THR A 109 4.32 -13.95 12.26
CA THR A 109 3.84 -13.99 10.87
C THR A 109 2.33 -13.89 10.80
N ARG A 110 1.59 -14.67 11.60
CA ARG A 110 0.11 -14.60 11.66
C ARG A 110 -0.39 -13.23 12.12
N TRP A 111 0.21 -12.69 13.18
CA TRP A 111 -0.14 -11.35 13.66
C TRP A 111 0.05 -10.28 12.57
N ALA A 112 1.21 -10.28 11.89
CA ALA A 112 1.51 -9.34 10.81
C ALA A 112 0.51 -9.43 9.65
N ALA A 113 0.03 -10.63 9.36
CA ALA A 113 -0.98 -10.88 8.34
C ALA A 113 -2.42 -10.57 8.80
N GLY A 114 -2.63 -10.13 10.05
CA GLY A 114 -3.97 -9.88 10.61
C GLY A 114 -4.78 -11.14 10.89
N LEU A 115 -4.12 -12.27 11.13
CA LEU A 115 -4.75 -13.58 11.37
C LEU A 115 -4.90 -13.92 12.86
N GLU A 116 -4.59 -12.99 13.76
CA GLU A 116 -4.84 -13.17 15.20
C GLU A 116 -6.26 -12.69 15.53
N GLY A 117 -7.12 -13.61 15.91
CA GLY A 117 -8.48 -13.31 16.35
C GLY A 117 -9.47 -14.47 16.26
N ASP A 118 -9.10 -15.55 15.61
CA ASP A 118 -9.93 -16.77 15.57
C ASP A 118 -9.44 -17.79 16.61
N THR A 119 -9.64 -17.50 17.90
CA THR A 119 -9.59 -18.49 18.99
C THR A 119 -10.84 -18.37 19.83
#